data_cf062889c977cc50f3ec545424cd5e3a
#
_entry.id   cf062889c977cc50f3ec545424cd5e3a
#
_cell.length_a   1.000
_cell.length_b   1.000
_cell.length_c   1.000
_cell.angle_alpha   90.00
_cell.angle_beta   90.00
_cell.angle_gamma   90.00
#
_symmetry.space_group_name_H-M   'P 1'
#
loop_
_entity.id
_entity.type
_entity.pdbx_description
1 polymer ?
#
loop_
_entity_poly.entity_id
_entity_poly.type
_entity_poly.pdbx_seq_one_letter_code
_entity_poly.pdbx_strand_id
1 'polypeptide(L)'
;MHMDDVEKLQAAIEDLQHKLREETDLRQELERRCHLLEKLSHRDPGTGLRTETYLRARVQEEIERSIRYPSATSLVTVAAPKDRSETIPQLGRRLAEELRATDHIFSLGQGSIALLLVETPEEGARRVLERLGADLEQFVSGYGCTVTTFPVDTNMADEFLNMAMDRHEEVARRIQPNGHVTA
;
A
#
# COMPACT_ATOMS: atom_id res chain seq x y z
N MET A 1 -50.56 -3.70 -35.25
CA MET A 1 -49.97 -3.83 -33.93
C MET A 1 -51.11 -3.68 -32.92
N HIS A 2 -51.49 -4.79 -32.26
CA HIS A 2 -52.64 -4.82 -31.37
C HIS A 2 -52.34 -4.05 -30.08
N MET A 3 -53.31 -3.39 -29.48
CA MET A 3 -53.21 -2.66 -28.19
C MET A 3 -52.70 -3.59 -27.09
N ASP A 4 -53.07 -4.84 -27.10
CA ASP A 4 -52.63 -5.96 -26.23
C ASP A 4 -51.11 -6.22 -26.31
N ASP A 5 -50.46 -6.02 -27.45
CA ASP A 5 -49.01 -6.19 -27.62
C ASP A 5 -48.23 -5.04 -27.01
N VAL A 6 -48.78 -3.84 -27.02
CA VAL A 6 -48.18 -2.64 -26.41
C VAL A 6 -48.21 -2.75 -24.89
N GLU A 7 -49.33 -3.18 -24.31
CA GLU A 7 -49.50 -3.38 -22.88
C GLU A 7 -48.51 -4.48 -22.35
N LYS A 8 -48.36 -5.58 -23.07
CA LYS A 8 -47.39 -6.64 -22.73
C LYS A 8 -45.94 -6.15 -22.78
N LEU A 9 -45.59 -5.32 -23.76
CA LEU A 9 -44.27 -4.72 -23.86
C LEU A 9 -43.99 -3.74 -22.73
N GLN A 10 -44.99 -2.93 -22.36
CA GLN A 10 -44.87 -1.98 -21.23
C GLN A 10 -44.65 -2.73 -19.90
N ALA A 11 -45.44 -3.75 -19.63
CA ALA A 11 -45.26 -4.60 -18.44
C ALA A 11 -43.90 -5.30 -18.41
N ALA A 12 -43.38 -5.75 -19.54
CA ALA A 12 -42.06 -6.37 -19.64
C ALA A 12 -40.94 -5.30 -19.38
N ILE A 13 -41.12 -4.10 -19.86
CA ILE A 13 -40.17 -2.99 -19.61
C ILE A 13 -40.14 -2.63 -18.12
N GLU A 14 -41.30 -2.52 -17.48
CA GLU A 14 -41.39 -2.24 -16.04
C GLU A 14 -40.74 -3.33 -15.20
N ASP A 15 -40.96 -4.61 -15.52
CA ASP A 15 -40.33 -5.75 -14.85
C ASP A 15 -38.80 -5.74 -15.01
N LEU A 16 -38.32 -5.46 -16.23
CA LEU A 16 -36.87 -5.34 -16.49
C LEU A 16 -36.25 -4.16 -15.78
N GLN A 17 -36.94 -3.02 -15.72
CA GLN A 17 -36.47 -1.86 -14.96
C GLN A 17 -36.43 -2.14 -13.47
N HIS A 18 -37.39 -2.88 -12.93
CA HIS A 18 -37.38 -3.30 -11.53
C HIS A 18 -36.20 -4.20 -11.22
N LYS A 19 -36.00 -5.24 -12.03
CA LYS A 19 -34.86 -6.17 -11.90
C LYS A 19 -33.51 -5.46 -12.00
N LEU A 20 -33.39 -4.50 -12.92
CA LEU A 20 -32.16 -3.73 -13.07
C LEU A 20 -31.86 -2.85 -11.83
N ARG A 21 -32.90 -2.28 -11.21
CA ARG A 21 -32.73 -1.54 -9.94
C ARG A 21 -32.29 -2.45 -8.81
N GLU A 22 -32.94 -3.62 -8.64
CA GLU A 22 -32.56 -4.59 -7.62
C GLU A 22 -31.12 -5.08 -7.80
N GLU A 23 -30.72 -5.36 -9.04
CA GLU A 23 -29.33 -5.76 -9.34
C GLU A 23 -28.33 -4.64 -9.04
N THR A 24 -28.67 -3.42 -9.36
CA THR A 24 -27.84 -2.24 -9.09
C THR A 24 -27.67 -2.03 -7.58
N ASP A 25 -28.75 -2.13 -6.81
CA ASP A 25 -28.72 -1.98 -5.35
C ASP A 25 -27.90 -3.10 -4.68
N LEU A 26 -28.09 -4.33 -5.14
CA LEU A 26 -27.31 -5.47 -4.66
C LEU A 26 -25.81 -5.32 -4.96
N ARG A 27 -25.49 -4.88 -6.17
CA ARG A 27 -24.09 -4.61 -6.56
C ARG A 27 -23.46 -3.55 -5.69
N GLN A 28 -24.14 -2.44 -5.42
CA GLN A 28 -23.65 -1.39 -4.53
C GLN A 28 -23.42 -1.90 -3.09
N GLU A 29 -24.34 -2.73 -2.58
CA GLU A 29 -24.18 -3.32 -1.26
C GLU A 29 -22.98 -4.29 -1.20
N LEU A 30 -22.79 -5.12 -2.23
CA LEU A 30 -21.62 -6.00 -2.33
C LEU A 30 -20.32 -5.21 -2.40
N GLU A 31 -20.28 -4.14 -3.19
CA GLU A 31 -19.12 -3.24 -3.28
C GLU A 31 -18.78 -2.61 -1.91
N ARG A 32 -19.80 -2.16 -1.16
CA ARG A 32 -19.60 -1.64 0.21
C ARG A 32 -19.04 -2.70 1.16
N ARG A 33 -19.57 -3.94 1.10
CA ARG A 33 -19.09 -5.05 1.92
C ARG A 33 -17.67 -5.46 1.56
N CYS A 34 -17.35 -5.54 0.28
CA CYS A 34 -15.99 -5.79 -0.18
C CYS A 34 -15.02 -4.74 0.35
N HIS A 35 -15.35 -3.46 0.20
CA HIS A 35 -14.53 -2.37 0.71
C HIS A 35 -14.34 -2.40 2.24
N LEU A 36 -15.38 -2.80 2.98
CA LEU A 36 -15.27 -2.99 4.43
C LEU A 36 -14.34 -4.16 4.78
N LEU A 37 -14.47 -5.28 4.08
CA LEU A 37 -13.61 -6.46 4.28
C LEU A 37 -12.16 -6.17 3.90
N GLU A 38 -11.93 -5.41 2.84
CA GLU A 38 -10.59 -4.94 2.44
C GLU A 38 -9.95 -4.07 3.53
N LYS A 39 -10.70 -3.14 4.12
CA LYS A 39 -10.23 -2.33 5.27
C LYS A 39 -9.91 -3.17 6.51
N LEU A 40 -10.63 -4.26 6.72
CA LEU A 40 -10.37 -5.20 7.81
C LEU A 40 -9.28 -6.23 7.46
N SER A 41 -8.94 -6.37 6.18
CA SER A 41 -7.88 -7.26 5.73
C SER A 41 -6.52 -6.66 6.08
N HIS A 42 -5.65 -7.48 6.65
CA HIS A 42 -4.25 -7.10 6.88
C HIS A 42 -3.37 -7.31 5.65
N ARG A 43 -3.95 -7.80 4.54
CA ARG A 43 -3.24 -8.06 3.29
C ARG A 43 -3.93 -7.41 2.10
N ASP A 44 -3.13 -6.79 1.28
CA ASP A 44 -3.53 -6.24 -0.02
C ASP A 44 -3.77 -7.39 -1.01
N PRO A 45 -4.96 -7.52 -1.60
CA PRO A 45 -5.29 -8.65 -2.47
C PRO A 45 -4.47 -8.67 -3.77
N GLY A 46 -4.04 -7.52 -4.26
CA GLY A 46 -3.27 -7.41 -5.49
C GLY A 46 -1.80 -7.81 -5.31
N THR A 47 -1.20 -7.45 -4.20
CA THR A 47 0.22 -7.70 -3.94
C THR A 47 0.48 -8.85 -2.96
N GLY A 48 -0.49 -9.24 -2.14
CA GLY A 48 -0.33 -10.17 -1.03
C GLY A 48 0.46 -9.61 0.16
N LEU A 49 0.98 -8.39 0.05
CA LEU A 49 1.68 -7.70 1.12
C LEU A 49 0.70 -7.20 2.19
N ARG A 50 1.21 -6.78 3.34
CA ARG A 50 0.38 -6.15 4.37
C ARG A 50 -0.11 -4.79 3.90
N THR A 51 -1.30 -4.39 4.34
CA THR A 51 -1.90 -3.10 3.94
C THR A 51 -1.29 -1.91 4.67
N GLU A 52 -1.46 -0.71 4.12
CA GLU A 52 -1.11 0.55 4.79
C GLU A 52 -1.86 0.73 6.12
N THR A 53 -3.12 0.30 6.20
CA THR A 53 -3.89 0.34 7.47
C THR A 53 -3.18 -0.48 8.56
N TYR A 54 -2.64 -1.64 8.18
CA TYR A 54 -1.88 -2.46 9.11
C TYR A 54 -0.50 -1.86 9.43
N LEU A 55 0.13 -1.16 8.47
CA LEU A 55 1.36 -0.39 8.73
C LEU A 55 1.15 0.62 9.85
N ARG A 56 0.06 1.41 9.80
CA ARG A 56 -0.25 2.42 10.82
C ARG A 56 -0.34 1.81 12.21
N ALA A 57 -1.04 0.70 12.36
CA ALA A 57 -1.15 0.00 13.62
C ALA A 57 0.22 -0.52 14.12
N ARG A 58 1.01 -1.13 13.23
CA ARG A 58 2.32 -1.67 13.60
C ARG A 58 3.33 -0.57 13.95
N VAL A 59 3.34 0.53 13.23
CA VAL A 59 4.20 1.69 13.57
C VAL A 59 3.87 2.21 14.96
N GLN A 60 2.59 2.38 15.29
CA GLN A 60 2.18 2.82 16.61
C GLN A 60 2.71 1.87 17.71
N GLU A 61 2.49 0.57 17.56
CA GLU A 61 2.98 -0.45 18.50
C GLU A 61 4.50 -0.41 18.68
N GLU A 62 5.27 -0.31 17.58
CA GLU A 62 6.72 -0.31 17.61
C GLU A 62 7.29 0.98 18.20
N ILE A 63 6.67 2.13 17.94
CA ILE A 63 7.09 3.40 18.57
C ILE A 63 6.81 3.38 20.07
N GLU A 64 5.65 2.92 20.51
CA GLU A 64 5.34 2.76 21.94
C GLU A 64 6.35 1.80 22.62
N ARG A 65 6.73 0.74 21.92
CA ARG A 65 7.76 -0.19 22.39
C ARG A 65 9.12 0.50 22.46
N SER A 66 9.51 1.25 21.44
CA SER A 66 10.80 1.98 21.38
C SER A 66 10.91 3.06 22.45
N ILE A 67 9.81 3.66 22.87
CA ILE A 67 9.76 4.60 23.99
C ILE A 67 9.98 3.86 25.32
N ARG A 68 9.39 2.68 25.47
CA ARG A 68 9.47 1.90 26.70
C ARG A 68 10.81 1.19 26.86
N TYR A 69 11.36 0.72 25.76
CA TYR A 69 12.66 0.06 25.67
C TYR A 69 13.50 0.78 24.64
N PRO A 70 14.36 1.74 25.06
CA PRO A 70 15.07 2.62 24.14
C PRO A 70 15.72 1.87 22.99
N SER A 71 15.16 1.99 21.80
CA SER A 71 15.63 1.40 20.56
C SER A 71 15.26 2.30 19.39
N ALA A 72 15.99 2.20 18.29
CA ALA A 72 15.63 2.92 17.08
C ALA A 72 14.74 2.04 16.18
N THR A 73 13.75 2.65 15.54
CA THR A 73 12.91 1.98 14.52
C THR A 73 12.94 2.82 13.26
N SER A 74 13.23 2.20 12.13
CA SER A 74 13.28 2.88 10.83
C SER A 74 12.14 2.44 9.94
N LEU A 75 11.52 3.40 9.27
CA LEU A 75 10.58 3.18 8.17
C LEU A 75 11.24 3.59 6.86
N VAL A 76 11.44 2.61 6.00
CA VAL A 76 11.94 2.81 4.64
C VAL A 76 10.73 2.79 3.70
N THR A 77 10.60 3.78 2.85
CA THR A 77 9.60 3.75 1.79
C THR A 77 10.29 3.68 0.42
N VAL A 78 9.71 2.91 -0.47
CA VAL A 78 10.16 2.77 -1.85
C VAL A 78 9.01 3.13 -2.77
N ALA A 79 9.20 4.15 -3.59
CA ALA A 79 8.29 4.51 -4.65
C ALA A 79 8.83 3.95 -5.98
N ALA A 80 7.99 3.23 -6.71
CA ALA A 80 8.31 2.72 -8.03
C ALA A 80 7.53 3.46 -9.12
N PRO A 81 8.02 3.49 -10.36
CA PRO A 81 7.24 3.94 -11.50
C PRO A 81 5.92 3.17 -11.61
N LYS A 82 4.82 3.85 -11.96
CA LYS A 82 3.47 3.26 -11.97
C LYS A 82 3.33 2.07 -12.92
N ASP A 83 4.11 2.04 -14.00
CA ASP A 83 4.17 0.93 -14.96
C ASP A 83 4.83 -0.34 -14.38
N ARG A 84 5.42 -0.27 -13.20
CA ARG A 84 6.06 -1.40 -12.49
C ARG A 84 5.21 -2.00 -11.38
N SER A 85 3.98 -1.55 -11.19
CA SER A 85 3.09 -2.05 -10.13
C SER A 85 2.85 -3.58 -10.18
N GLU A 86 2.88 -4.18 -11.37
CA GLU A 86 2.69 -5.63 -11.56
C GLU A 86 3.87 -6.47 -11.02
N THR A 87 5.05 -5.88 -10.81
CA THR A 87 6.21 -6.58 -10.28
C THR A 87 6.25 -6.62 -8.75
N ILE A 88 5.45 -5.79 -8.08
CA ILE A 88 5.43 -5.67 -6.61
C ILE A 88 5.18 -6.98 -5.87
N PRO A 89 4.26 -7.87 -6.31
CA PRO A 89 4.07 -9.15 -5.64
C PRO A 89 5.32 -10.04 -5.66
N GLN A 90 6.09 -9.98 -6.73
CA GLN A 90 7.34 -10.74 -6.87
C GLN A 90 8.45 -10.11 -6.03
N LEU A 91 8.61 -8.79 -6.13
CA LEU A 91 9.54 -8.03 -5.30
C LEU A 91 9.27 -8.29 -3.81
N GLY A 92 8.02 -8.19 -3.37
CA GLY A 92 7.66 -8.40 -1.96
C GLY A 92 8.08 -9.78 -1.44
N ARG A 93 7.90 -10.83 -2.24
CA ARG A 93 8.36 -12.18 -1.89
C ARG A 93 9.89 -12.24 -1.78
N ARG A 94 10.60 -11.66 -2.73
CA ARG A 94 12.06 -11.63 -2.75
C ARG A 94 12.62 -10.86 -1.55
N LEU A 95 12.08 -9.68 -1.27
CA LEU A 95 12.48 -8.89 -0.11
C LEU A 95 12.21 -9.62 1.22
N ALA A 96 11.11 -10.38 1.31
CA ALA A 96 10.80 -11.14 2.52
C ALA A 96 11.84 -12.23 2.85
N GLU A 97 12.58 -12.74 1.86
CA GLU A 97 13.67 -13.70 2.05
C GLU A 97 14.93 -13.03 2.63
N GLU A 98 15.10 -11.73 2.37
CA GLU A 98 16.27 -10.95 2.78
C GLU A 98 16.08 -10.24 4.13
N LEU A 99 14.82 -10.05 4.56
CA LEU A 99 14.48 -9.34 5.78
C LEU A 99 14.42 -10.29 6.98
N ARG A 100 14.59 -9.72 8.18
CA ARG A 100 14.46 -10.47 9.44
C ARG A 100 12.97 -10.79 9.69
N ALA A 101 12.71 -11.81 10.51
CA ALA A 101 11.34 -12.16 10.91
C ALA A 101 10.61 -11.04 11.67
N THR A 102 11.34 -10.13 12.28
CA THR A 102 10.80 -8.94 12.98
C THR A 102 10.49 -7.78 12.04
N ASP A 103 11.06 -7.78 10.84
CA ASP A 103 10.83 -6.73 9.86
C ASP A 103 9.55 -7.00 9.08
N HIS A 104 8.92 -5.95 8.59
CA HIS A 104 7.63 -6.07 7.91
C HIS A 104 7.63 -5.31 6.59
N ILE A 105 6.96 -5.90 5.59
CA ILE A 105 6.74 -5.28 4.28
C ILE A 105 5.27 -4.95 4.11
N PHE A 106 4.99 -3.76 3.58
CA PHE A 106 3.63 -3.25 3.37
C PHE A 106 3.49 -2.72 1.94
N SER A 107 2.28 -2.87 1.39
CA SER A 107 1.86 -2.18 0.18
C SER A 107 1.34 -0.77 0.56
N LEU A 108 1.85 0.25 -0.13
CA LEU A 108 1.33 1.62 -0.07
C LEU A 108 0.44 1.93 -1.28
N GLY A 109 0.18 0.93 -2.13
CA GLY A 109 -0.54 1.11 -3.39
C GLY A 109 0.33 1.71 -4.50
N GLN A 110 -0.21 1.71 -5.72
CA GLN A 110 0.39 2.34 -6.91
C GLN A 110 1.87 1.98 -7.18
N GLY A 111 2.28 0.75 -6.85
CA GLY A 111 3.67 0.31 -7.03
C GLY A 111 4.61 0.69 -5.88
N SER A 112 4.11 1.28 -4.81
CA SER A 112 4.89 1.69 -3.66
C SER A 112 4.84 0.67 -2.53
N ILE A 113 5.94 0.53 -1.80
CA ILE A 113 6.06 -0.34 -0.64
C ILE A 113 6.71 0.39 0.54
N ALA A 114 6.46 -0.12 1.74
CA ALA A 114 7.16 0.31 2.95
C ALA A 114 7.78 -0.89 3.66
N LEU A 115 8.95 -0.67 4.27
CA LEU A 115 9.65 -1.63 5.11
C LEU A 115 9.77 -1.05 6.51
N LEU A 116 9.13 -1.68 7.49
CA LEU A 116 9.31 -1.34 8.90
C LEU A 116 10.42 -2.20 9.47
N LEU A 117 11.53 -1.57 9.79
CA LEU A 117 12.74 -2.19 10.31
C LEU A 117 12.82 -1.98 11.82
N VAL A 118 12.49 -3.03 12.56
CA VAL A 118 12.42 -2.99 14.03
C VAL A 118 13.82 -3.01 14.63
N GLU A 119 14.03 -2.25 15.69
CA GLU A 119 15.33 -2.13 16.39
C GLU A 119 16.49 -1.83 15.42
N THR A 120 16.22 -0.95 14.44
CA THR A 120 17.19 -0.65 13.38
C THR A 120 17.38 0.86 13.27
N PRO A 121 18.57 1.39 13.60
CA PRO A 121 18.90 2.79 13.43
C PRO A 121 19.08 3.16 11.94
N GLU A 122 19.14 4.45 11.63
CA GLU A 122 19.24 4.97 10.26
C GLU A 122 20.36 4.31 9.45
N GLU A 123 21.55 4.20 10.04
CA GLU A 123 22.70 3.54 9.36
C GLU A 123 22.41 2.07 9.05
N GLY A 124 21.74 1.36 9.95
CA GLY A 124 21.27 -0.01 9.72
C GLY A 124 20.25 -0.10 8.58
N ALA A 125 19.31 0.84 8.53
CA ALA A 125 18.33 0.92 7.47
C ALA A 125 18.97 1.20 6.09
N ARG A 126 19.97 2.07 6.04
CA ARG A 126 20.75 2.33 4.82
C ARG A 126 21.47 1.08 4.32
N ARG A 127 22.11 0.31 5.22
CA ARG A 127 22.76 -0.97 4.87
C ARG A 127 21.74 -2.00 4.35
N VAL A 128 20.54 -2.04 4.91
CA VAL A 128 19.45 -2.88 4.38
C VAL A 128 19.11 -2.45 2.96
N LEU A 129 18.92 -1.15 2.70
CA LEU A 129 18.66 -0.64 1.35
C LEU A 129 19.79 -0.96 0.36
N GLU A 130 21.04 -0.81 0.75
CA GLU A 130 22.20 -1.18 -0.09
C GLU A 130 22.17 -2.67 -0.47
N ARG A 131 21.86 -3.54 0.49
CA ARG A 131 21.72 -4.98 0.25
C ARG A 131 20.57 -5.31 -0.69
N LEU A 132 19.42 -4.64 -0.52
CA LEU A 132 18.22 -4.84 -1.35
C LEU A 132 18.30 -4.13 -2.71
N GLY A 133 19.33 -3.30 -2.94
CA GLY A 133 19.43 -2.43 -4.11
C GLY A 133 19.40 -3.19 -5.44
N ALA A 134 20.05 -4.36 -5.51
CA ALA A 134 20.04 -5.19 -6.73
C ALA A 134 18.64 -5.72 -7.06
N ASP A 135 17.89 -6.19 -6.06
CA ASP A 135 16.53 -6.66 -6.23
C ASP A 135 15.58 -5.49 -6.57
N LEU A 136 15.73 -4.35 -5.90
CA LEU A 136 14.95 -3.15 -6.21
C LEU A 136 15.19 -2.70 -7.66
N GLU A 137 16.43 -2.64 -8.11
CA GLU A 137 16.75 -2.24 -9.48
C GLU A 137 16.21 -3.25 -10.51
N GLN A 138 16.27 -4.54 -10.21
CA GLN A 138 15.76 -5.59 -11.09
C GLN A 138 14.23 -5.51 -11.27
N PHE A 139 13.48 -5.29 -10.20
CA PHE A 139 12.00 -5.35 -10.23
C PHE A 139 11.36 -3.99 -10.48
N VAL A 140 11.95 -2.92 -9.98
CA VAL A 140 11.37 -1.57 -9.98
C VAL A 140 12.39 -0.49 -10.40
N SER A 141 13.14 -0.76 -11.43
CA SER A 141 14.17 0.16 -11.96
C SER A 141 13.68 1.60 -12.03
N GLY A 142 14.52 2.53 -11.60
CA GLY A 142 14.16 3.94 -11.50
C GLY A 142 13.32 4.29 -10.25
N TYR A 143 13.37 3.45 -9.25
CA TYR A 143 12.74 3.70 -7.95
C TYR A 143 13.38 4.87 -7.19
N GLY A 144 12.63 5.44 -6.27
CA GLY A 144 13.15 6.34 -5.26
C GLY A 144 12.85 5.81 -3.86
N CYS A 145 13.71 6.09 -2.89
CA CYS A 145 13.50 5.64 -1.54
C CYS A 145 13.72 6.75 -0.51
N THR A 146 13.07 6.62 0.64
CA THR A 146 13.30 7.46 1.81
C THR A 146 13.53 6.62 3.04
N VAL A 147 14.24 7.17 4.01
CA VAL A 147 14.42 6.59 5.34
C VAL A 147 13.93 7.61 6.36
N THR A 148 13.12 7.17 7.29
CA THR A 148 12.71 7.97 8.45
C THR A 148 12.95 7.13 9.69
N THR A 149 13.64 7.67 10.69
CA THR A 149 14.10 6.93 11.87
C THR A 149 13.61 7.58 13.15
N PHE A 150 12.95 6.79 13.99
CA PHE A 150 12.60 7.17 15.36
C PHE A 150 13.73 6.72 16.32
N PRO A 151 14.16 7.54 17.28
CA PRO A 151 13.73 8.91 17.60
C PRO A 151 14.59 10.02 16.93
N VAL A 152 15.34 9.71 15.88
CA VAL A 152 16.33 10.63 15.27
C VAL A 152 15.63 11.76 14.50
N ASP A 153 14.72 11.43 13.59
CA ASP A 153 14.01 12.41 12.76
C ASP A 153 12.89 13.13 13.54
N THR A 154 12.22 12.38 14.43
CA THR A 154 11.21 12.89 15.36
C THR A 154 11.16 12.02 16.60
N ASN A 155 10.80 12.59 17.73
CA ASN A 155 10.54 11.89 18.99
C ASN A 155 9.03 11.78 19.30
N MET A 156 8.18 12.18 18.36
CA MET A 156 6.73 12.15 18.49
C MET A 156 6.16 11.02 17.63
N ALA A 157 5.45 10.09 18.25
CA ALA A 157 4.88 8.93 17.58
C ALA A 157 3.91 9.32 16.45
N ASP A 158 3.04 10.30 16.70
CA ASP A 158 2.05 10.77 15.74
C ASP A 158 2.68 11.44 14.50
N GLU A 159 3.87 12.05 14.67
CA GLU A 159 4.59 12.71 13.58
C GLU A 159 5.41 11.73 12.73
N PHE A 160 5.89 10.64 13.32
CA PHE A 160 6.80 9.71 12.66
C PHE A 160 6.26 9.18 11.34
N LEU A 161 5.06 8.62 11.38
CA LEU A 161 4.44 8.07 10.17
C LEU A 161 4.08 9.16 9.16
N ASN A 162 3.55 10.29 9.63
CA ASN A 162 3.21 11.40 8.74
C ASN A 162 4.45 11.92 8.01
N MET A 163 5.55 12.16 8.72
CA MET A 163 6.82 12.57 8.12
C MET A 163 7.34 11.57 7.09
N ALA A 164 7.26 10.26 7.38
CA ALA A 164 7.67 9.23 6.44
C ALA A 164 6.81 9.22 5.17
N MET A 165 5.50 9.40 5.31
CA MET A 165 4.57 9.45 4.17
C MET A 165 4.74 10.72 3.35
N ASP A 166 4.94 11.88 3.97
CA ASP A 166 5.22 13.15 3.28
C ASP A 166 6.49 13.06 2.43
N ARG A 167 7.58 12.52 3.01
CA ARG A 167 8.83 12.25 2.28
C ARG A 167 8.62 11.28 1.12
N HIS A 168 7.82 10.22 1.34
CA HIS A 168 7.48 9.27 0.30
C HIS A 168 6.75 9.94 -0.88
N GLU A 169 5.73 10.74 -0.59
CA GLU A 169 4.96 11.46 -1.62
C GLU A 169 5.84 12.43 -2.42
N GLU A 170 6.78 13.10 -1.75
CA GLU A 170 7.71 14.00 -2.43
C GLU A 170 8.60 13.23 -3.42
N VAL A 171 9.15 12.09 -3.03
CA VAL A 171 9.94 11.23 -3.91
C VAL A 171 9.08 10.66 -5.03
N ALA A 172 7.88 10.13 -4.71
CA ALA A 172 6.97 9.54 -5.70
C ALA A 172 6.56 10.54 -6.79
N ARG A 173 6.39 11.83 -6.45
CA ARG A 173 6.10 12.89 -7.43
C ARG A 173 7.25 13.15 -8.41
N ARG A 174 8.49 12.87 -8.03
CA ARG A 174 9.69 13.08 -8.88
C ARG A 174 9.98 11.91 -9.81
N ILE A 175 9.36 10.74 -9.57
CA ILE A 175 9.55 9.54 -10.38
C ILE A 175 8.66 9.63 -11.62
N GLN A 176 9.29 9.64 -12.79
CA GLN A 176 8.58 9.62 -14.07
C GLN A 176 8.27 8.19 -14.54
N PRO A 177 7.27 8.00 -15.43
CA PRO A 177 6.89 6.68 -15.94
C PRO A 177 8.02 5.91 -16.63
N ASN A 178 9.11 6.57 -17.00
CA ASN A 178 10.26 5.98 -17.68
C ASN A 178 11.51 5.81 -16.79
N GLY A 179 11.34 5.85 -15.46
CA GLY A 179 12.42 5.57 -14.51
C GLY A 179 13.51 6.64 -14.40
N HIS A 180 13.29 7.86 -14.88
CA HIS A 180 14.21 8.96 -14.66
C HIS A 180 13.79 9.80 -13.45
N VAL A 181 14.70 9.90 -12.47
CA VAL A 181 14.55 10.85 -11.36
C VAL A 181 15.01 12.21 -11.86
N THR A 182 14.13 13.21 -11.85
CA THR A 182 14.54 14.60 -12.09
C THR A 182 15.21 15.15 -10.84
N ALA A 183 16.43 15.61 -11.00
CA ALA A 183 17.27 16.21 -9.95
C ALA A 183 16.63 17.48 -9.35
#